data_c3aa088f206c2b7d5e6a64ebdb40eb19
#
_entry.id   c3aa088f206c2b7d5e6a64ebdb40eb19
#
_cell.length_a   1.000
_cell.length_b   1.000
_cell.length_c   1.000
_cell.angle_alpha   90.00
_cell.angle_beta   90.00
_cell.angle_gamma   90.00
#
_symmetry.space_group_name_H-M   'P 1'
#
loop_
_entity.id
_entity.type
_entity.pdbx_description
1 polymer ?
#
loop_
_entity_poly.entity_id
_entity_poly.type
_entity_poly.pdbx_seq_one_letter_code
_entity_poly.pdbx_strand_id
1 'polypeptide(L)' 'MSYTVFKHNQEYGPRKGLEGPFHYPNGQVLYYDPKAGEYWDPRTDFYVPHDDVHRLQ' A
#
# COMPACT_ATOMS: atom_id res chain seq x y z
N MET A 1 5.00 -23.08 -10.82
CA MET A 1 4.56 -22.57 -10.98
C MET A 1 4.33 -21.25 -10.68
N SER A 2 4.09 -20.55 -11.26
CA SER A 2 4.10 -19.17 -11.15
C SER A 2 2.98 -18.60 -10.42
N TYR A 3 2.12 -19.43 -10.00
CA TYR A 3 1.03 -18.87 -9.33
C TYR A 3 1.39 -18.28 -8.08
N THR A 4 2.53 -18.45 -7.61
CA THR A 4 2.90 -17.83 -6.38
C THR A 4 2.80 -16.33 -6.48
N VAL A 5 2.88 -15.80 -7.64
CA VAL A 5 2.79 -14.38 -7.80
C VAL A 5 1.44 -13.86 -7.34
N PHE A 6 0.40 -14.61 -7.59
CA PHE A 6 -0.89 -14.16 -7.17
C PHE A 6 -1.02 -14.14 -5.69
N LYS A 7 -0.39 -15.07 -5.03
CA LYS A 7 -0.50 -15.10 -3.60
C LYS A 7 0.12 -13.90 -2.96
N HIS A 8 1.18 -13.38 -3.56
CA HIS A 8 1.78 -12.20 -2.99
C HIS A 8 0.82 -11.04 -2.97
N ASN A 9 0.05 -10.91 -4.02
CA ASN A 9 -0.88 -9.81 -4.07
C ASN A 9 -2.00 -9.96 -3.07
N GLN A 10 -2.28 -11.18 -2.68
CA GLN A 10 -3.36 -11.41 -1.76
C GLN A 10 -2.94 -11.35 -0.33
N GLU A 11 -1.66 -11.18 -0.09
CA GLU A 11 -1.17 -11.18 1.26
C GLU A 11 -1.17 -9.82 1.91
N TYR A 12 -1.60 -8.80 1.21
CA TYR A 12 -1.69 -7.51 1.82
C TYR A 12 -2.91 -7.50 2.73
N GLY A 13 -2.67 -7.57 4.00
CA GLY A 13 -3.72 -7.57 5.00
C GLY A 13 -3.53 -6.46 5.99
N PRO A 14 -4.39 -6.36 6.99
CA PRO A 14 -4.29 -5.30 7.99
C PRO A 14 -2.96 -5.33 8.70
N ARG A 15 -2.43 -4.14 9.00
CA ARG A 15 -1.21 -4.02 9.76
C ARG A 15 -1.46 -3.18 10.98
N LYS A 16 -0.86 -3.59 12.08
CA LYS A 16 -1.06 -2.90 13.33
C LYS A 16 -0.52 -1.48 13.22
N GLY A 17 -1.33 -0.51 13.62
CA GLY A 17 -0.92 0.88 13.59
C GLY A 17 -1.08 1.57 12.27
N LEU A 18 -1.49 0.85 11.23
CA LEU A 18 -1.69 1.43 9.92
C LEU A 18 -3.11 1.19 9.45
N GLU A 19 -3.60 2.07 8.61
CA GLU A 19 -4.91 1.93 8.00
C GLU A 19 -4.75 1.40 6.59
N GLY A 20 -5.68 0.57 6.18
CA GLY A 20 -5.64 -0.03 4.87
C GLY A 20 -5.66 -1.52 4.94
N PRO A 21 -5.24 -2.20 3.88
CA PRO A 21 -4.58 -1.66 2.69
C PRO A 21 -5.54 -0.95 1.73
N PHE A 22 -5.01 0.02 1.01
CA PHE A 22 -5.78 0.73 -0.01
C PHE A 22 -5.24 0.32 -1.38
N HIS A 23 -6.15 -0.12 -2.25
CA HIS A 23 -5.77 -0.58 -3.58
C HIS A 23 -6.12 0.50 -4.61
N TYR A 24 -5.17 0.79 -5.49
CA TYR A 24 -5.33 1.85 -6.46
C TYR A 24 -5.41 1.30 -7.88
N PRO A 25 -6.01 2.04 -8.81
CA PRO A 25 -6.21 1.51 -10.16
C PRO A 25 -4.93 1.14 -10.89
N ASN A 26 -3.81 1.73 -10.54
CA ASN A 26 -2.54 1.39 -11.19
C ASN A 26 -1.92 0.13 -10.62
N GLY A 27 -2.60 -0.56 -9.71
CA GLY A 27 -2.09 -1.78 -9.12
C GLY A 27 -1.27 -1.57 -7.86
N GLN A 28 -1.10 -0.34 -7.44
CA GLN A 28 -0.35 -0.05 -6.24
C GLN A 28 -1.17 -0.31 -5.00
N VAL A 29 -0.50 -0.68 -3.91
CA VAL A 29 -1.15 -0.90 -2.62
C VAL A 29 -0.42 -0.06 -1.59
N LEU A 30 -1.16 0.75 -0.86
CA LEU A 30 -0.57 1.63 0.15
C LEU A 30 -1.31 1.50 1.46
N TYR A 31 -0.62 1.80 2.54
CA TYR A 31 -1.22 1.92 3.85
C TYR A 31 -1.08 3.36 4.32
N TYR A 32 -1.98 3.79 5.18
CA TYR A 32 -1.87 5.12 5.76
C TYR A 32 -1.34 5.01 7.18
N ASP A 33 -0.29 5.76 7.45
CA ASP A 33 0.32 5.80 8.77
C ASP A 33 -0.13 7.09 9.47
N PRO A 34 -1.09 7.01 10.39
CA PRO A 34 -1.60 8.22 11.04
C PRO A 34 -0.57 8.90 11.93
N LYS A 35 0.42 8.18 12.39
CA LYS A 35 1.45 8.81 13.20
C LYS A 35 2.36 9.66 12.37
N ALA A 36 2.70 9.19 11.18
CA ALA A 36 3.55 9.93 10.27
C ALA A 36 2.77 10.93 9.44
N GLY A 37 1.47 10.71 9.29
CA GLY A 37 0.65 11.54 8.44
C GLY A 37 0.94 11.32 6.96
N GLU A 38 1.43 10.15 6.60
CA GLU A 38 1.80 9.85 5.23
C GLU A 38 1.41 8.43 4.88
N TYR A 39 1.35 8.15 3.60
CA TYR A 39 1.08 6.81 3.12
C TYR A 39 2.38 6.03 3.00
N TRP A 40 2.29 4.73 3.26
CA TRP A 40 3.46 3.86 3.25
C TRP A 40 3.28 2.76 2.21
N ASP A 41 4.33 2.54 1.42
CA ASP A 41 4.30 1.52 0.38
C ASP A 41 5.01 0.27 0.90
N PRO A 42 4.28 -0.84 1.09
CA PRO A 42 4.88 -2.04 1.66
C PRO A 42 5.87 -2.72 0.73
N ARG A 43 5.80 -2.44 -0.58
CA ARG A 43 6.72 -3.09 -1.50
C ARG A 43 8.09 -2.47 -1.49
N THR A 44 8.16 -1.18 -1.30
CA THR A 44 9.42 -0.46 -1.33
C THR A 44 9.87 -0.01 0.03
N ASP A 45 8.96 -0.05 1.00
CA ASP A 45 9.22 0.41 2.36
C ASP A 45 9.52 1.91 2.39
N PHE A 46 8.93 2.65 1.44
CA PHE A 46 9.07 4.09 1.42
C PHE A 46 7.72 4.73 1.67
N TYR A 47 7.76 5.95 2.20
CA TYR A 47 6.56 6.74 2.36
C TYR A 47 6.28 7.50 1.07
N VAL A 48 5.00 7.65 0.76
CA VAL A 48 4.55 8.31 -0.46
C VAL A 48 3.86 9.59 -0.05
N PRO A 49 4.26 10.74 -0.60
CA PRO A 49 3.64 12.01 -0.25
C PRO A 49 2.16 12.03 -0.62
N HIS A 50 1.38 12.82 0.14
CA HIS A 50 -0.04 12.95 -0.11
C HIS A 50 -0.35 13.36 -1.53
N ASP A 51 0.43 14.27 -2.08
CA ASP A 51 0.17 14.75 -3.43
C ASP A 51 0.26 13.63 -4.45
N ASP A 52 1.21 12.73 -4.25
CA ASP A 52 1.35 11.60 -5.16
C ASP A 52 0.19 10.64 -5.04
N VAL A 53 -0.32 10.46 -3.84
CA VAL A 53 -1.46 9.57 -3.64
C VAL A 53 -2.68 10.14 -4.33
N HIS A 54 -2.86 11.45 -4.31
CA HIS A 54 -3.98 12.07 -4.99
C HIS A 54 -3.95 11.77 -6.49
N ARG A 55 -2.77 11.70 -7.06
CA ARG A 55 -2.67 11.39 -8.48
C ARG A 55 -3.03 9.96 -8.79
N LEU A 56 -2.92 9.07 -7.84
CA LEU A 56 -3.27 7.67 -8.05
C LEU A 56 -4.78 7.46 -8.09
N GLN A 57 -5.50 8.36 -7.51
CA GLN A 57 -6.94 8.28 -7.50
C GLN A 57 -7.50 9.00 -8.73
#